data_758789fe2254e449156c03b5c0b65eeb
#
_entry.id   758789fe2254e449156c03b5c0b65eeb
#
_cell.length_a   1.000
_cell.length_b   1.000
_cell.length_c   1.000
_cell.angle_alpha   90.00
_cell.angle_beta   90.00
_cell.angle_gamma   90.00
#
_symmetry.space_group_name_H-M   'P 1'
#
loop_
_entity.id
_entity.type
_entity.pdbx_description
1 polymer ?
#
loop_
_entity_poly.entity_id
_entity_poly.type
_entity_poly.pdbx_seq_one_letter_code
_entity_poly.pdbx_strand_id
1 'polypeptide(L)'
;MHILHVVGARPNFMKAAPVLRALASKPGVRQTLVHTGQHYDCIMSDVFFQELEMPQPDCNLEVGSGSHAQQTAAVLRAFEPVVIERKPDLVLVYGDVNSTVAAALVCSKLGFPVGHVEAGLRSRDRTMPEEINRLLTDQLSDLLFTPSADGDENLLHEGVDRSRIHLVGNVMIDTLVRLLPRSEQHRRANLASPYVLVTLHRPSNVDDLPWLRELLATLAELSQQLTVVFPVHPRTRERLSSLVSDAGSHPRLQLLDPQPYLDFLSLQRGAALVITDSGGIQEETTFLGVPCLTVRENTERPVTITMGTNQLVGRDLQKLRKAAAEILRQELEDGPKQARTEKRGTETQHRPPCHIPLWDGHAAERIAEIVLRRGTP
;
A
#
# COMPACT_ATOMS: atom_id res chain seq x y z
N MET A 1 14.57 5.54 25.56
CA MET A 1 13.85 6.27 24.48
C MET A 1 12.42 5.78 24.39
N HIS A 2 11.43 6.68 24.38
CA HIS A 2 10.02 6.35 24.25
C HIS A 2 9.50 6.79 22.87
N ILE A 3 9.05 5.84 22.06
CA ILE A 3 8.54 6.06 20.70
C ILE A 3 7.05 5.79 20.70
N LEU A 4 6.26 6.73 20.17
CA LEU A 4 4.83 6.60 20.01
C LEU A 4 4.50 6.44 18.53
N HIS A 5 3.74 5.42 18.18
CA HIS A 5 3.30 5.10 16.81
C HIS A 5 1.84 5.44 16.65
N VAL A 6 1.48 6.17 15.59
CA VAL A 6 0.09 6.53 15.28
C VAL A 6 -0.36 5.81 14.02
N VAL A 7 -1.42 5.03 14.13
CA VAL A 7 -2.05 4.31 13.02
C VAL A 7 -3.55 4.58 12.99
N GLY A 8 -4.16 4.60 11.81
CA GLY A 8 -5.59 4.93 11.70
C GLY A 8 -6.35 4.12 10.65
N ALA A 9 -5.64 3.53 9.70
CA ALA A 9 -6.24 2.80 8.59
C ALA A 9 -5.35 1.62 8.18
N ARG A 10 -5.94 0.63 7.48
CA ARG A 10 -5.24 -0.59 7.03
C ARG A 10 -3.85 -0.33 6.41
N PRO A 11 -3.67 0.63 5.48
CA PRO A 11 -2.36 0.89 4.90
C PRO A 11 -1.30 1.29 5.94
N ASN A 12 -1.69 1.93 7.05
CA ASN A 12 -0.75 2.26 8.11
C ASN A 12 -0.25 1.02 8.85
N PHE A 13 -1.10 0.02 9.08
CA PHE A 13 -0.72 -1.22 9.77
C PHE A 13 0.40 -1.95 9.03
N MET A 14 0.27 -2.05 7.71
CA MET A 14 1.29 -2.67 6.84
C MET A 14 2.65 -1.98 6.97
N LYS A 15 2.65 -0.66 7.16
CA LYS A 15 3.87 0.16 7.28
C LYS A 15 4.43 0.16 8.70
N ALA A 16 3.56 0.19 9.71
CA ALA A 16 3.96 0.24 11.11
C ALA A 16 4.49 -1.10 11.64
N ALA A 17 3.92 -2.22 11.21
CA ALA A 17 4.26 -3.55 11.69
C ALA A 17 5.77 -3.87 11.62
N PRO A 18 6.48 -3.67 10.49
CA PRO A 18 7.91 -3.93 10.43
C PRO A 18 8.72 -2.97 11.32
N VAL A 19 8.32 -1.70 11.42
CA VAL A 19 9.01 -0.70 12.25
C VAL A 19 8.86 -1.01 13.73
N LEU A 20 7.64 -1.34 14.19
CA LEU A 20 7.37 -1.81 15.55
C LEU A 20 8.27 -2.99 15.91
N ARG A 21 8.39 -3.96 15.03
CA ARG A 21 9.21 -5.16 15.23
C ARG A 21 10.70 -4.83 15.28
N ALA A 22 11.18 -4.02 14.34
CA ALA A 22 12.60 -3.63 14.31
C ALA A 22 13.01 -2.88 15.59
N LEU A 23 12.14 -2.03 16.13
CA LEU A 23 12.37 -1.30 17.37
C LEU A 23 12.18 -2.18 18.62
N ALA A 24 11.29 -3.17 18.60
CA ALA A 24 11.08 -4.09 19.74
C ALA A 24 12.34 -4.91 20.09
N SER A 25 13.20 -5.16 19.09
CA SER A 25 14.47 -5.87 19.28
C SER A 25 15.58 -4.99 19.91
N LYS A 26 15.35 -3.69 20.09
CA LYS A 26 16.38 -2.74 20.54
C LYS A 26 16.29 -2.48 22.05
N PRO A 27 17.39 -2.65 22.79
CA PRO A 27 17.40 -2.42 24.25
C PRO A 27 17.12 -0.95 24.58
N GLY A 28 16.38 -0.73 25.66
CA GLY A 28 16.06 0.62 26.14
C GLY A 28 15.01 1.40 25.34
N VAL A 29 14.37 0.76 24.35
CA VAL A 29 13.24 1.33 23.59
C VAL A 29 11.93 0.89 24.24
N ARG A 30 11.10 1.87 24.60
CA ARG A 30 9.70 1.67 24.97
C ARG A 30 8.83 2.15 23.81
N GLN A 31 7.85 1.38 23.43
CA GLN A 31 6.92 1.73 22.36
C GLN A 31 5.50 1.88 22.90
N THR A 32 4.73 2.79 22.31
CA THR A 32 3.30 2.95 22.54
C THR A 32 2.61 3.01 21.19
N LEU A 33 1.64 2.13 20.97
CA LEU A 33 0.83 2.08 19.74
C LEU A 33 -0.53 2.73 19.98
N VAL A 34 -0.80 3.82 19.26
CA VAL A 34 -2.07 4.54 19.27
C VAL A 34 -2.83 4.25 17.97
N HIS A 35 -4.02 3.68 18.11
CA HIS A 35 -4.96 3.49 17.01
C HIS A 35 -6.01 4.61 17.05
N THR A 36 -6.14 5.38 15.97
CA THR A 36 -7.09 6.51 15.95
C THR A 36 -8.54 6.07 15.77
N GLY A 37 -8.79 4.87 15.23
CA GLY A 37 -10.14 4.42 14.90
C GLY A 37 -10.72 5.08 13.64
N GLN A 38 -9.88 5.62 12.73
CA GLN A 38 -10.32 6.30 11.52
C GLN A 38 -11.19 5.43 10.61
N HIS A 39 -10.89 4.13 10.49
CA HIS A 39 -11.71 3.14 9.82
C HIS A 39 -12.20 2.11 10.85
N TYR A 40 -13.51 2.15 11.12
CA TYR A 40 -14.14 1.31 12.13
C TYR A 40 -14.74 0.05 11.49
N ASP A 41 -13.89 -0.92 11.19
CA ASP A 41 -14.31 -2.29 10.91
C ASP A 41 -13.50 -3.22 11.82
N CYS A 42 -14.06 -3.47 13.02
CA CYS A 42 -13.41 -4.26 14.06
C CYS A 42 -12.97 -5.64 13.55
N ILE A 43 -13.84 -6.33 12.79
CA ILE A 43 -13.59 -7.71 12.34
C ILE A 43 -12.42 -7.73 11.35
N MET A 44 -12.38 -6.78 10.43
CA MET A 44 -11.29 -6.72 9.44
C MET A 44 -9.98 -6.20 10.05
N SER A 45 -10.04 -5.32 11.05
CA SER A 45 -8.84 -4.83 11.74
C SER A 45 -8.17 -5.94 12.55
N ASP A 46 -8.92 -6.75 13.29
CA ASP A 46 -8.38 -7.84 14.12
C ASP A 46 -7.65 -8.89 13.28
N VAL A 47 -8.20 -9.26 12.12
CA VAL A 47 -7.54 -10.18 11.18
C VAL A 47 -6.20 -9.60 10.72
N PHE A 48 -6.15 -8.30 10.40
CA PHE A 48 -4.91 -7.63 10.01
C PHE A 48 -3.87 -7.60 11.13
N PHE A 49 -4.27 -7.28 12.37
CA PHE A 49 -3.37 -7.31 13.52
C PHE A 49 -2.77 -8.71 13.72
N GLN A 50 -3.57 -9.76 13.55
CA GLN A 50 -3.11 -11.15 13.64
C GLN A 50 -2.18 -11.54 12.48
N GLU A 51 -2.56 -11.25 11.23
CA GLU A 51 -1.74 -11.57 10.05
C GLU A 51 -0.37 -10.87 10.09
N LEU A 52 -0.35 -9.60 10.53
CA LEU A 52 0.86 -8.79 10.65
C LEU A 52 1.63 -9.05 11.95
N GLU A 53 1.06 -9.82 12.88
CA GLU A 53 1.62 -10.06 14.23
C GLU A 53 1.93 -8.75 14.96
N MET A 54 1.02 -7.78 14.84
CA MET A 54 1.11 -6.51 15.56
C MET A 54 0.63 -6.65 17.00
N PRO A 55 1.23 -5.91 17.95
CA PRO A 55 0.68 -5.82 19.30
C PRO A 55 -0.68 -5.15 19.29
N GLN A 56 -1.52 -5.45 20.27
CA GLN A 56 -2.76 -4.69 20.47
C GLN A 56 -2.42 -3.22 20.75
N PRO A 57 -3.22 -2.27 20.28
CA PRO A 57 -3.01 -0.86 20.58
C PRO A 57 -3.08 -0.59 22.10
N ASP A 58 -2.12 0.19 22.59
CA ASP A 58 -2.13 0.68 23.98
C ASP A 58 -3.25 1.71 24.21
N CYS A 59 -3.69 2.37 23.14
CA CYS A 59 -4.76 3.36 23.15
C CYS A 59 -5.53 3.33 21.85
N ASN A 60 -6.88 3.33 21.94
CA ASN A 60 -7.78 3.51 20.80
C ASN A 60 -8.57 4.82 20.99
N LEU A 61 -8.48 5.73 19.99
CA LEU A 61 -9.15 7.03 20.06
C LEU A 61 -10.61 7.00 19.60
N GLU A 62 -11.05 5.92 18.97
CA GLU A 62 -12.43 5.67 18.54
C GLU A 62 -13.07 6.81 17.70
N VAL A 63 -12.27 7.45 16.84
CA VAL A 63 -12.68 8.63 16.08
C VAL A 63 -13.82 8.32 15.10
N GLY A 64 -13.81 7.13 14.49
CA GLY A 64 -14.84 6.70 13.55
C GLY A 64 -14.75 7.36 12.18
N SER A 65 -15.82 7.14 11.38
CA SER A 65 -15.96 7.67 10.03
C SER A 65 -16.59 9.07 10.05
N GLY A 66 -16.27 9.89 9.04
CA GLY A 66 -16.83 11.24 8.90
C GLY A 66 -16.26 11.94 7.66
N SER A 67 -16.61 13.21 7.45
CA SER A 67 -15.92 14.03 6.44
C SER A 67 -14.44 14.22 6.82
N HIS A 68 -13.58 14.52 5.85
CA HIS A 68 -12.16 14.75 6.11
C HIS A 68 -11.93 15.78 7.24
N ALA A 69 -12.68 16.88 7.24
CA ALA A 69 -12.56 17.91 8.26
C ALA A 69 -12.99 17.42 9.65
N GLN A 70 -14.14 16.74 9.75
CA GLN A 70 -14.64 16.19 11.01
C GLN A 70 -13.68 15.13 11.58
N GLN A 71 -13.22 14.24 10.75
CA GLN A 71 -12.31 13.17 11.14
C GLN A 71 -10.95 13.73 11.59
N THR A 72 -10.36 14.68 10.82
CA THR A 72 -9.11 15.34 11.22
C THR A 72 -9.27 16.08 12.54
N ALA A 73 -10.35 16.86 12.71
CA ALA A 73 -10.62 17.57 13.96
C ALA A 73 -10.81 16.62 15.16
N ALA A 74 -11.48 15.50 14.97
CA ALA A 74 -11.68 14.51 16.02
C ALA A 74 -10.35 13.84 16.44
N VAL A 75 -9.47 13.51 15.48
CA VAL A 75 -8.13 12.99 15.79
C VAL A 75 -7.31 14.02 16.54
N LEU A 76 -7.28 15.30 16.09
CA LEU A 76 -6.57 16.38 16.78
C LEU A 76 -6.96 16.44 18.25
N ARG A 77 -8.27 16.53 18.53
CA ARG A 77 -8.80 16.63 19.87
C ARG A 77 -8.55 15.43 20.76
N ALA A 78 -8.66 14.21 20.20
CA ALA A 78 -8.50 12.99 20.98
C ALA A 78 -7.03 12.62 21.20
N PHE A 79 -6.12 12.98 20.27
CA PHE A 79 -4.72 12.63 20.33
C PHE A 79 -3.92 13.58 21.24
N GLU A 80 -4.27 14.86 21.32
CA GLU A 80 -3.55 15.87 22.12
C GLU A 80 -3.34 15.43 23.60
N PRO A 81 -4.36 15.02 24.37
CA PRO A 81 -4.16 14.58 25.75
C PRO A 81 -3.26 13.34 25.85
N VAL A 82 -3.29 12.44 24.87
CA VAL A 82 -2.47 11.23 24.86
C VAL A 82 -0.99 11.58 24.74
N VAL A 83 -0.61 12.47 23.82
CA VAL A 83 0.78 12.85 23.64
C VAL A 83 1.32 13.66 24.84
N ILE A 84 0.48 14.52 25.45
CA ILE A 84 0.84 15.29 26.65
C ILE A 84 1.08 14.36 27.85
N GLU A 85 0.22 13.34 28.04
CA GLU A 85 0.36 12.36 29.12
C GLU A 85 1.58 11.46 28.91
N ARG A 86 1.74 10.92 27.69
CA ARG A 86 2.77 9.91 27.39
C ARG A 86 4.16 10.48 27.25
N LYS A 87 4.30 11.76 26.89
CA LYS A 87 5.58 12.48 26.70
C LYS A 87 6.62 11.67 25.93
N PRO A 88 6.31 11.29 24.66
CA PRO A 88 7.26 10.52 23.86
C PRO A 88 8.49 11.36 23.47
N ASP A 89 9.63 10.69 23.29
CA ASP A 89 10.82 11.30 22.71
C ASP A 89 10.69 11.49 21.19
N LEU A 90 9.85 10.67 20.53
CA LEU A 90 9.57 10.72 19.11
C LEU A 90 8.17 10.15 18.82
N VAL A 91 7.45 10.78 17.91
CA VAL A 91 6.18 10.26 17.36
C VAL A 91 6.42 9.84 15.92
N LEU A 92 6.12 8.59 15.58
CA LEU A 92 6.15 8.07 14.21
C LEU A 92 4.73 8.05 13.61
N VAL A 93 4.60 8.69 12.47
CA VAL A 93 3.37 8.69 11.65
C VAL A 93 3.64 8.01 10.30
N TYR A 94 2.60 7.42 9.69
CA TYR A 94 2.74 6.52 8.56
C TYR A 94 1.84 6.92 7.41
N GLY A 95 2.40 7.09 6.21
CA GLY A 95 1.66 7.39 4.97
C GLY A 95 0.88 8.70 5.04
N ASP A 96 -0.33 8.74 4.48
CA ASP A 96 -0.99 9.96 4.04
C ASP A 96 -2.47 10.12 4.46
N VAL A 97 -2.91 9.35 5.46
CA VAL A 97 -4.31 9.43 5.92
C VAL A 97 -4.52 10.64 6.86
N ASN A 98 -5.78 10.98 7.14
CA ASN A 98 -6.12 12.12 8.02
C ASN A 98 -5.48 12.00 9.40
N SER A 99 -5.36 10.79 9.95
CA SER A 99 -4.69 10.53 11.22
C SER A 99 -3.22 10.93 11.22
N THR A 100 -2.55 10.73 10.09
CA THR A 100 -1.12 11.06 9.90
C THR A 100 -0.88 12.56 10.06
N VAL A 101 -1.58 13.38 9.27
CA VAL A 101 -1.45 14.84 9.32
C VAL A 101 -1.93 15.42 10.63
N ALA A 102 -3.03 14.89 11.21
CA ALA A 102 -3.55 15.36 12.48
C ALA A 102 -2.55 15.14 13.63
N ALA A 103 -1.99 13.94 13.72
CA ALA A 103 -0.97 13.63 14.74
C ALA A 103 0.30 14.48 14.56
N ALA A 104 0.79 14.63 13.33
CA ALA A 104 1.94 15.48 13.04
C ALA A 104 1.69 16.94 13.45
N LEU A 105 0.50 17.47 13.18
CA LEU A 105 0.14 18.85 13.53
C LEU A 105 0.06 19.06 15.05
N VAL A 106 -0.53 18.14 15.80
CA VAL A 106 -0.57 18.19 17.28
C VAL A 106 0.86 18.19 17.83
N CYS A 107 1.69 17.24 17.41
CA CYS A 107 3.06 17.09 17.90
C CYS A 107 3.90 18.33 17.60
N SER A 108 3.85 18.83 16.36
CA SER A 108 4.60 20.02 15.95
C SER A 108 4.24 21.26 16.79
N LYS A 109 2.93 21.46 17.10
CA LYS A 109 2.47 22.58 17.94
C LYS A 109 2.88 22.45 19.41
N LEU A 110 3.01 21.22 19.90
CA LEU A 110 3.40 20.96 21.29
C LEU A 110 4.91 20.77 21.46
N GLY A 111 5.69 20.83 20.38
CA GLY A 111 7.15 20.67 20.41
C GLY A 111 7.64 19.23 20.57
N PHE A 112 6.81 18.24 20.25
CA PHE A 112 7.22 16.83 20.18
C PHE A 112 7.78 16.51 18.80
N PRO A 113 8.97 15.87 18.72
CA PRO A 113 9.55 15.46 17.44
C PRO A 113 8.67 14.46 16.67
N VAL A 114 8.61 14.63 15.34
CA VAL A 114 7.83 13.77 14.44
C VAL A 114 8.73 13.11 13.40
N GLY A 115 8.56 11.81 13.20
CA GLY A 115 9.11 11.08 12.07
C GLY A 115 8.01 10.59 11.11
N HIS A 116 8.12 10.94 9.85
CA HIS A 116 7.16 10.51 8.82
C HIS A 116 7.72 9.34 8.02
N VAL A 117 7.07 8.18 8.10
CA VAL A 117 7.42 6.98 7.33
C VAL A 117 6.61 6.96 6.03
N GLU A 118 7.28 6.81 4.92
CA GLU A 118 6.79 6.96 3.54
C GLU A 118 6.61 8.44 3.15
N ALA A 119 7.64 9.25 3.45
CA ALA A 119 7.70 10.66 3.14
C ALA A 119 8.10 10.92 1.68
N GLY A 120 7.79 12.12 1.18
CA GLY A 120 8.26 12.62 -0.11
C GLY A 120 7.48 12.14 -1.34
N LEU A 121 6.50 11.25 -1.20
CA LEU A 121 5.67 10.83 -2.32
C LEU A 121 4.76 11.96 -2.82
N ARG A 122 4.64 12.14 -4.15
CA ARG A 122 3.82 13.20 -4.76
C ARG A 122 3.07 12.69 -5.99
N SER A 123 1.73 12.83 -5.95
CA SER A 123 0.87 12.64 -7.12
C SER A 123 0.76 13.92 -7.96
N ARG A 124 1.08 15.06 -7.36
CA ARG A 124 0.90 16.43 -7.90
C ARG A 124 -0.55 16.78 -8.22
N ASP A 125 -1.48 16.00 -7.70
CA ASP A 125 -2.92 16.21 -7.83
C ASP A 125 -3.50 16.69 -6.49
N ARG A 126 -3.64 18.00 -6.37
CA ARG A 126 -4.16 18.64 -5.14
C ARG A 126 -5.68 18.43 -4.93
N THR A 127 -6.37 17.79 -5.88
CA THR A 127 -7.77 17.38 -5.66
C THR A 127 -7.85 16.14 -4.77
N MET A 128 -6.73 15.42 -4.60
CA MET A 128 -6.62 14.29 -3.70
C MET A 128 -6.36 14.76 -2.26
N PRO A 129 -7.22 14.41 -1.29
CA PRO A 129 -6.98 14.75 0.13
C PRO A 129 -5.65 14.20 0.67
N GLU A 130 -5.22 13.03 0.18
CA GLU A 130 -3.96 12.40 0.55
C GLU A 130 -2.75 13.23 0.12
N GLU A 131 -2.82 13.92 -1.02
CA GLU A 131 -1.73 14.81 -1.47
C GLU A 131 -1.57 16.00 -0.53
N ILE A 132 -2.67 16.58 -0.07
CA ILE A 132 -2.64 17.66 0.92
C ILE A 132 -2.04 17.14 2.24
N ASN A 133 -2.44 15.95 2.68
CA ASN A 133 -1.92 15.34 3.90
C ASN A 133 -0.41 15.11 3.82
N ARG A 134 0.11 14.59 2.68
CA ARG A 134 1.55 14.39 2.45
C ARG A 134 2.33 15.69 2.57
N LEU A 135 1.91 16.71 1.81
CA LEU A 135 2.56 18.03 1.82
C LEU A 135 2.67 18.61 3.23
N LEU A 136 1.58 18.57 3.99
CA LEU A 136 1.56 19.11 5.35
C LEU A 136 2.41 18.27 6.32
N THR A 137 2.27 16.94 6.26
CA THR A 137 3.01 16.04 7.15
C THR A 137 4.51 16.16 6.95
N ASP A 138 4.98 16.19 5.69
CA ASP A 138 6.39 16.31 5.36
C ASP A 138 6.99 17.63 5.87
N GLN A 139 6.27 18.74 5.74
CA GLN A 139 6.74 20.04 6.25
C GLN A 139 6.85 20.07 7.79
N LEU A 140 5.93 19.39 8.49
CA LEU A 140 5.88 19.38 9.95
C LEU A 140 6.86 18.39 10.60
N SER A 141 7.35 17.37 9.85
CA SER A 141 8.14 16.28 10.42
C SER A 141 9.62 16.60 10.53
N ASP A 142 10.27 16.18 11.61
CA ASP A 142 11.70 16.34 11.85
C ASP A 142 12.56 15.28 11.16
N LEU A 143 12.01 14.07 10.97
CA LEU A 143 12.64 12.96 10.26
C LEU A 143 11.72 12.52 9.12
N LEU A 144 12.26 12.43 7.93
CA LEU A 144 11.53 12.08 6.70
C LEU A 144 12.14 10.83 6.11
N PHE A 145 11.44 9.71 6.27
CA PHE A 145 11.90 8.40 5.80
C PHE A 145 11.30 8.13 4.41
N THR A 146 12.12 8.29 3.38
CA THR A 146 11.69 8.18 1.97
C THR A 146 11.83 6.75 1.46
N PRO A 147 10.87 6.27 0.65
CA PRO A 147 10.90 4.93 0.08
C PRO A 147 11.80 4.80 -1.16
N SER A 148 12.08 5.90 -1.83
CA SER A 148 12.80 5.95 -3.11
C SER A 148 13.40 7.34 -3.37
N ALA A 149 14.35 7.44 -4.30
CA ALA A 149 15.11 8.65 -4.56
C ALA A 149 14.24 9.84 -5.06
N ASP A 150 13.16 9.56 -5.78
CA ASP A 150 12.20 10.58 -6.21
C ASP A 150 11.51 11.26 -5.02
N GLY A 151 11.34 10.55 -3.89
CA GLY A 151 10.88 11.15 -2.64
C GLY A 151 11.87 12.17 -2.08
N ASP A 152 13.18 11.86 -2.07
CA ASP A 152 14.23 12.79 -1.68
C ASP A 152 14.21 14.04 -2.56
N GLU A 153 14.12 13.83 -3.88
CA GLU A 153 14.11 14.93 -4.86
C GLU A 153 12.90 15.86 -4.65
N ASN A 154 11.72 15.31 -4.43
CA ASN A 154 10.52 16.09 -4.15
C ASN A 154 10.70 16.98 -2.90
N LEU A 155 11.19 16.40 -1.79
CA LEU A 155 11.40 17.12 -0.54
C LEU A 155 12.45 18.25 -0.70
N LEU A 156 13.56 17.97 -1.38
CA LEU A 156 14.60 18.98 -1.65
C LEU A 156 14.06 20.13 -2.50
N HIS A 157 13.26 19.85 -3.54
CA HIS A 157 12.62 20.89 -4.35
C HIS A 157 11.61 21.74 -3.57
N GLU A 158 11.02 21.17 -2.52
CA GLU A 158 10.11 21.87 -1.61
C GLU A 158 10.84 22.62 -0.47
N GLY A 159 12.19 22.66 -0.51
CA GLY A 159 13.02 23.42 0.44
C GLY A 159 13.22 22.72 1.79
N VAL A 160 12.98 21.41 1.88
CA VAL A 160 13.27 20.65 3.08
C VAL A 160 14.80 20.48 3.23
N ASP A 161 15.28 20.68 4.46
CA ASP A 161 16.71 20.50 4.77
C ASP A 161 17.14 19.05 4.57
N ARG A 162 18.25 18.84 3.87
CA ARG A 162 18.79 17.50 3.55
C ARG A 162 19.04 16.65 4.80
N SER A 163 19.38 17.29 5.92
CA SER A 163 19.65 16.59 7.18
C SER A 163 18.40 15.87 7.76
N ARG A 164 17.20 16.30 7.36
CA ARG A 164 15.93 15.68 7.76
C ARG A 164 15.52 14.51 6.87
N ILE A 165 16.12 14.36 5.68
CA ILE A 165 15.72 13.40 4.66
C ILE A 165 16.59 12.15 4.74
N HIS A 166 15.95 11.00 4.88
CA HIS A 166 16.59 9.70 5.03
C HIS A 166 16.01 8.69 4.05
N LEU A 167 16.75 8.35 3.01
CA LEU A 167 16.38 7.28 2.08
C LEU A 167 16.57 5.93 2.77
N VAL A 168 15.48 5.27 3.10
CA VAL A 168 15.48 4.00 3.86
C VAL A 168 14.98 2.80 3.05
N GLY A 169 14.29 3.05 1.94
CA GLY A 169 13.56 2.03 1.21
C GLY A 169 12.11 1.92 1.68
N ASN A 170 11.39 0.92 1.19
CA ASN A 170 9.95 0.84 1.31
C ASN A 170 9.52 -0.20 2.36
N VAL A 171 8.93 0.26 3.47
CA VAL A 171 8.44 -0.61 4.56
C VAL A 171 7.28 -1.53 4.15
N MET A 172 6.54 -1.19 3.07
CA MET A 172 5.55 -2.12 2.50
C MET A 172 6.22 -3.37 1.95
N ILE A 173 7.43 -3.21 1.37
CA ILE A 173 8.23 -4.34 0.87
C ILE A 173 8.75 -5.20 2.04
N ASP A 174 9.11 -4.61 3.18
CA ASP A 174 9.49 -5.39 4.37
C ASP A 174 8.36 -6.32 4.82
N THR A 175 7.14 -5.80 4.85
CA THR A 175 5.95 -6.58 5.17
C THR A 175 5.68 -7.67 4.14
N LEU A 176 5.77 -7.33 2.84
CA LEU A 176 5.58 -8.28 1.75
C LEU A 176 6.60 -9.42 1.83
N VAL A 177 7.89 -9.11 1.92
CA VAL A 177 8.98 -10.10 1.99
C VAL A 177 8.75 -11.08 3.13
N ARG A 178 8.36 -10.58 4.30
CA ARG A 178 8.08 -11.41 5.47
C ARG A 178 6.89 -12.35 5.28
N LEU A 179 5.84 -11.88 4.60
CA LEU A 179 4.59 -12.64 4.45
C LEU A 179 4.59 -13.55 3.21
N LEU A 180 5.52 -13.36 2.27
CA LEU A 180 5.63 -14.18 1.06
C LEU A 180 5.66 -15.69 1.33
N PRO A 181 6.47 -16.24 2.28
CA PRO A 181 6.49 -17.67 2.54
C PRO A 181 5.14 -18.20 3.05
N ARG A 182 4.42 -17.39 3.86
CA ARG A 182 3.11 -17.76 4.37
C ARG A 182 2.05 -17.75 3.27
N SER A 183 2.14 -16.84 2.30
CA SER A 183 1.19 -16.75 1.18
C SER A 183 1.18 -18.01 0.29
N GLU A 184 2.24 -18.79 0.29
CA GLU A 184 2.30 -20.05 -0.48
C GLU A 184 1.26 -21.08 -0.01
N GLN A 185 0.97 -21.10 1.29
CA GLN A 185 -0.04 -22.00 1.89
C GLN A 185 -1.48 -21.60 1.52
N HIS A 186 -1.66 -20.36 1.04
CA HIS A 186 -2.94 -19.78 0.62
C HIS A 186 -3.21 -19.92 -0.89
N ARG A 187 -2.38 -20.72 -1.59
CA ARG A 187 -2.54 -20.93 -3.05
C ARG A 187 -3.85 -21.65 -3.35
N ARG A 188 -4.67 -21.06 -4.20
CA ARG A 188 -5.95 -21.66 -4.63
C ARG A 188 -5.69 -22.76 -5.65
N ALA A 189 -5.91 -24.01 -5.24
CA ALA A 189 -5.69 -25.20 -6.08
C ALA A 189 -6.59 -25.22 -7.34
N ASN A 190 -7.76 -24.59 -7.27
CA ASN A 190 -8.76 -24.59 -8.35
C ASN A 190 -8.63 -23.41 -9.34
N LEU A 191 -7.63 -22.56 -9.17
CA LEU A 191 -7.41 -21.43 -10.07
C LEU A 191 -6.38 -21.81 -11.15
N ALA A 192 -6.88 -21.94 -12.39
CA ALA A 192 -6.01 -22.22 -13.54
C ALA A 192 -5.07 -21.02 -13.80
N SER A 193 -3.78 -21.28 -13.89
CA SER A 193 -2.77 -20.29 -14.29
C SER A 193 -2.46 -20.49 -15.79
N PRO A 194 -2.20 -19.41 -16.58
CA PRO A 194 -2.16 -18.01 -16.17
C PRO A 194 -3.54 -17.35 -16.00
N TYR A 195 -3.63 -16.31 -15.17
CA TYR A 195 -4.85 -15.52 -14.97
C TYR A 195 -4.53 -14.03 -14.80
N VAL A 196 -5.57 -13.19 -14.98
CA VAL A 196 -5.52 -11.75 -14.72
C VAL A 196 -6.17 -11.48 -13.35
N LEU A 197 -5.48 -10.73 -12.48
CA LEU A 197 -6.04 -10.27 -11.21
C LEU A 197 -6.48 -8.81 -11.35
N VAL A 198 -7.71 -8.49 -10.92
CA VAL A 198 -8.25 -7.13 -10.95
C VAL A 198 -8.56 -6.66 -9.54
N THR A 199 -8.20 -5.43 -9.20
CA THR A 199 -8.62 -4.79 -7.94
C THR A 199 -8.82 -3.30 -8.15
N LEU A 200 -10.05 -2.83 -7.95
CA LEU A 200 -10.47 -1.44 -8.13
C LEU A 200 -11.33 -1.02 -6.95
N HIS A 201 -11.03 0.13 -6.37
CA HIS A 201 -11.72 0.65 -5.19
C HIS A 201 -11.83 2.18 -5.17
N ARG A 202 -11.16 2.91 -6.09
CA ARG A 202 -11.26 4.36 -6.13
C ARG A 202 -12.63 4.82 -6.60
N PRO A 203 -13.24 5.83 -5.94
CA PRO A 203 -14.55 6.35 -6.33
C PRO A 203 -14.63 6.72 -7.82
N SER A 204 -13.56 7.33 -8.37
CA SER A 204 -13.50 7.67 -9.80
C SER A 204 -13.70 6.49 -10.75
N ASN A 205 -13.37 5.27 -10.31
CA ASN A 205 -13.48 4.05 -11.11
C ASN A 205 -14.71 3.22 -10.79
N VAL A 206 -15.18 3.23 -9.54
CA VAL A 206 -16.29 2.35 -9.11
C VAL A 206 -17.62 3.09 -8.96
N ASP A 207 -17.62 4.43 -8.90
CA ASP A 207 -18.84 5.23 -8.76
C ASP A 207 -19.39 5.72 -10.11
N ASP A 208 -18.59 5.70 -11.19
CA ASP A 208 -19.00 6.03 -12.56
C ASP A 208 -19.56 4.77 -13.25
N LEU A 209 -20.87 4.58 -13.19
CA LEU A 209 -21.55 3.39 -13.73
C LEU A 209 -21.37 3.17 -15.24
N PRO A 210 -21.45 4.21 -16.12
CA PRO A 210 -21.16 4.04 -17.55
C PRO A 210 -19.76 3.48 -17.79
N TRP A 211 -18.76 4.07 -17.19
CA TRP A 211 -17.37 3.61 -17.32
C TRP A 211 -17.17 2.20 -16.74
N LEU A 212 -17.76 1.92 -15.57
CA LEU A 212 -17.67 0.60 -14.93
C LEU A 212 -18.31 -0.50 -15.79
N ARG A 213 -19.40 -0.19 -16.51
CA ARG A 213 -20.02 -1.12 -17.48
C ARG A 213 -19.07 -1.44 -18.64
N GLU A 214 -18.45 -0.43 -19.23
CA GLU A 214 -17.50 -0.62 -20.33
C GLU A 214 -16.23 -1.37 -19.86
N LEU A 215 -15.77 -1.10 -18.64
CA LEU A 215 -14.68 -1.86 -18.03
C LEU A 215 -15.06 -3.33 -17.87
N LEU A 216 -16.26 -3.64 -17.34
CA LEU A 216 -16.72 -5.03 -17.21
C LEU A 216 -16.79 -5.74 -18.56
N ALA A 217 -17.27 -5.06 -19.61
CA ALA A 217 -17.26 -5.61 -20.96
C ALA A 217 -15.83 -5.91 -21.43
N THR A 218 -14.89 -5.02 -21.13
CA THR A 218 -13.45 -5.22 -21.42
C THR A 218 -12.88 -6.42 -20.67
N LEU A 219 -13.20 -6.58 -19.38
CA LEU A 219 -12.78 -7.74 -18.59
C LEU A 219 -13.44 -9.04 -19.07
N ALA A 220 -14.69 -8.97 -19.50
CA ALA A 220 -15.40 -10.11 -20.12
C ALA A 220 -14.75 -10.55 -21.45
N GLU A 221 -14.31 -9.60 -22.28
CA GLU A 221 -13.52 -9.89 -23.49
C GLU A 221 -12.20 -10.58 -23.14
N LEU A 222 -11.44 -10.07 -22.17
CA LEU A 222 -10.21 -10.71 -21.68
C LEU A 222 -10.48 -12.11 -21.11
N SER A 223 -11.64 -12.31 -20.48
CA SER A 223 -12.02 -13.60 -19.90
C SER A 223 -12.29 -14.70 -20.96
N GLN A 224 -12.43 -14.35 -22.21
CA GLN A 224 -12.52 -15.33 -23.31
C GLN A 224 -11.21 -16.09 -23.51
N GLN A 225 -10.08 -15.46 -23.19
CA GLN A 225 -8.74 -16.04 -23.37
C GLN A 225 -8.19 -16.64 -22.06
N LEU A 226 -8.33 -15.97 -20.94
CA LEU A 226 -7.78 -16.32 -19.64
C LEU A 226 -8.80 -16.12 -18.52
N THR A 227 -8.61 -16.79 -17.39
CA THR A 227 -9.40 -16.51 -16.19
C THR A 227 -9.11 -15.08 -15.71
N VAL A 228 -10.15 -14.30 -15.44
CA VAL A 228 -10.08 -12.99 -14.82
C VAL A 228 -10.65 -13.11 -13.41
N VAL A 229 -9.85 -12.82 -12.40
CA VAL A 229 -10.22 -12.88 -10.98
C VAL A 229 -10.36 -11.46 -10.44
N PHE A 230 -11.53 -11.13 -9.95
CA PHE A 230 -11.82 -9.80 -9.43
C PHE A 230 -12.40 -9.88 -8.02
N PRO A 231 -11.58 -9.79 -6.96
CA PRO A 231 -12.04 -9.57 -5.60
C PRO A 231 -12.73 -8.20 -5.50
N VAL A 232 -14.01 -8.19 -5.15
CA VAL A 232 -14.87 -7.00 -5.23
C VAL A 232 -15.32 -6.62 -3.83
N HIS A 233 -15.12 -5.35 -3.46
CA HIS A 233 -15.68 -4.82 -2.23
C HIS A 233 -17.23 -4.90 -2.23
N PRO A 234 -17.90 -5.19 -1.11
CA PRO A 234 -19.36 -5.35 -1.05
C PRO A 234 -20.11 -4.19 -1.69
N ARG A 235 -19.71 -2.94 -1.40
CA ARG A 235 -20.31 -1.73 -2.01
C ARG A 235 -20.21 -1.72 -3.55
N THR A 236 -19.10 -2.20 -4.10
CA THR A 236 -18.92 -2.28 -5.56
C THR A 236 -19.71 -3.46 -6.13
N ARG A 237 -19.84 -4.57 -5.37
CA ARG A 237 -20.60 -5.75 -5.79
C ARG A 237 -22.08 -5.44 -6.01
N GLU A 238 -22.72 -4.67 -5.17
CA GLU A 238 -24.12 -4.25 -5.35
C GLU A 238 -24.32 -3.54 -6.69
N ARG A 239 -23.36 -2.69 -7.07
CA ARG A 239 -23.38 -1.99 -8.36
C ARG A 239 -23.08 -2.91 -9.54
N LEU A 240 -22.14 -3.84 -9.37
CA LEU A 240 -21.79 -4.82 -10.40
C LEU A 240 -22.90 -5.84 -10.64
N SER A 241 -23.65 -6.27 -9.63
CA SER A 241 -24.69 -7.29 -9.78
C SER A 241 -25.82 -6.85 -10.74
N SER A 242 -26.12 -5.56 -10.79
CA SER A 242 -27.06 -5.01 -11.77
C SER A 242 -26.49 -4.97 -13.20
N LEU A 243 -25.16 -4.89 -13.35
CA LEU A 243 -24.47 -4.81 -14.63
C LEU A 243 -24.09 -6.19 -15.20
N VAL A 244 -23.80 -7.16 -14.33
CA VAL A 244 -23.39 -8.52 -14.72
C VAL A 244 -24.57 -9.32 -15.27
N SER A 245 -25.82 -9.07 -14.79
CA SER A 245 -27.03 -9.68 -15.37
C SER A 245 -27.20 -9.33 -16.85
N ASP A 246 -26.74 -8.15 -17.27
CA ASP A 246 -26.83 -7.66 -18.65
C ASP A 246 -25.69 -8.15 -19.55
N ALA A 247 -24.55 -8.55 -18.95
CA ALA A 247 -23.32 -8.88 -19.68
C ALA A 247 -23.23 -10.36 -20.14
N GLY A 248 -24.23 -11.20 -19.84
CA GLY A 248 -24.21 -12.63 -20.17
C GLY A 248 -23.31 -13.47 -19.22
N SER A 249 -23.37 -14.80 -19.37
CA SER A 249 -22.54 -15.71 -18.55
C SER A 249 -21.10 -15.75 -19.06
N HIS A 250 -20.17 -15.21 -18.28
CA HIS A 250 -18.73 -15.31 -18.54
C HIS A 250 -18.08 -16.20 -17.47
N PRO A 251 -18.02 -17.52 -17.66
CA PRO A 251 -17.59 -18.46 -16.59
C PRO A 251 -16.14 -18.28 -16.15
N ARG A 252 -15.32 -17.59 -16.97
CA ARG A 252 -13.92 -17.26 -16.62
C ARG A 252 -13.76 -15.89 -16.00
N LEU A 253 -14.81 -15.06 -15.91
CA LEU A 253 -14.81 -13.82 -15.11
C LEU A 253 -15.35 -14.14 -13.71
N GLN A 254 -14.45 -14.29 -12.74
CA GLN A 254 -14.75 -14.69 -11.37
C GLN A 254 -14.78 -13.48 -10.46
N LEU A 255 -15.97 -13.08 -10.01
CA LEU A 255 -16.14 -12.07 -8.97
C LEU A 255 -16.05 -12.74 -7.61
N LEU A 256 -15.01 -12.43 -6.84
CA LEU A 256 -14.77 -12.98 -5.51
C LEU A 256 -15.19 -11.97 -4.42
N ASP A 257 -15.41 -12.48 -3.21
CA ASP A 257 -15.50 -11.63 -2.02
C ASP A 257 -14.13 -10.99 -1.72
N PRO A 258 -14.11 -9.90 -0.93
CA PRO A 258 -12.85 -9.32 -0.46
C PRO A 258 -11.97 -10.40 0.17
N GLN A 259 -10.69 -10.39 -0.18
CA GLN A 259 -9.74 -11.39 0.28
C GLN A 259 -8.92 -10.87 1.46
N PRO A 260 -8.62 -11.70 2.47
CA PRO A 260 -7.56 -11.44 3.43
C PRO A 260 -6.23 -11.17 2.71
N TYR A 261 -5.30 -10.50 3.40
CA TYR A 261 -4.08 -10.06 2.73
C TYR A 261 -3.22 -11.23 2.20
N LEU A 262 -3.07 -12.31 2.97
CA LEU A 262 -2.29 -13.48 2.55
C LEU A 262 -2.89 -14.17 1.32
N ASP A 263 -4.23 -14.30 1.27
CA ASP A 263 -4.93 -14.83 0.10
C ASP A 263 -4.75 -13.94 -1.12
N PHE A 264 -4.87 -12.61 -0.92
CA PHE A 264 -4.68 -11.63 -2.01
C PHE A 264 -3.22 -11.63 -2.51
N LEU A 265 -2.25 -11.69 -1.62
CA LEU A 265 -0.83 -11.78 -1.96
C LEU A 265 -0.52 -13.05 -2.77
N SER A 266 -1.12 -14.17 -2.39
CA SER A 266 -1.02 -15.43 -3.14
C SER A 266 -1.60 -15.30 -4.56
N LEU A 267 -2.77 -14.64 -4.70
CA LEU A 267 -3.36 -14.33 -6.00
C LEU A 267 -2.47 -13.40 -6.82
N GLN A 268 -1.92 -12.36 -6.21
CA GLN A 268 -1.06 -11.39 -6.89
C GLN A 268 0.23 -12.04 -7.42
N ARG A 269 0.87 -12.88 -6.62
CA ARG A 269 2.09 -13.61 -7.00
C ARG A 269 1.87 -14.55 -8.18
N GLY A 270 0.70 -15.18 -8.27
CA GLY A 270 0.36 -16.14 -9.33
C GLY A 270 -0.23 -15.51 -10.60
N ALA A 271 -0.49 -14.21 -10.59
CA ALA A 271 -1.10 -13.52 -11.72
C ALA A 271 -0.11 -13.34 -12.89
N ALA A 272 -0.58 -13.48 -14.11
CA ALA A 272 0.14 -13.08 -15.31
C ALA A 272 0.12 -11.56 -15.53
N LEU A 273 -0.96 -10.92 -15.06
CA LEU A 273 -1.19 -9.49 -15.15
C LEU A 273 -2.04 -9.04 -13.96
N VAL A 274 -1.71 -7.89 -13.37
CA VAL A 274 -2.57 -7.20 -12.39
C VAL A 274 -3.12 -5.91 -13.00
N ILE A 275 -4.42 -5.68 -12.86
CA ILE A 275 -5.09 -4.42 -13.23
C ILE A 275 -5.58 -3.77 -11.94
N THR A 276 -5.12 -2.56 -11.64
CA THR A 276 -5.37 -1.93 -10.34
C THR A 276 -5.50 -0.41 -10.39
N ASP A 277 -6.07 0.18 -9.34
CA ASP A 277 -5.99 1.61 -9.03
C ASP A 277 -5.32 1.90 -7.67
N SER A 278 -4.80 0.85 -7.02
CA SER A 278 -4.14 0.92 -5.72
C SER A 278 -2.66 1.29 -5.84
N GLY A 279 -2.20 2.26 -5.02
CA GLY A 279 -0.78 2.61 -4.93
C GLY A 279 0.08 1.48 -4.36
N GLY A 280 -0.34 0.83 -3.29
CA GLY A 280 0.41 -0.28 -2.68
C GLY A 280 0.59 -1.47 -3.61
N ILE A 281 -0.44 -1.78 -4.43
CA ILE A 281 -0.35 -2.87 -5.41
C ILE A 281 0.70 -2.58 -6.50
N GLN A 282 0.89 -1.32 -6.90
CA GLN A 282 1.96 -0.94 -7.83
C GLN A 282 3.35 -1.27 -7.27
N GLU A 283 3.55 -1.06 -5.97
CA GLU A 283 4.80 -1.37 -5.28
C GLU A 283 5.01 -2.89 -5.15
N GLU A 284 3.98 -3.59 -4.70
CA GLU A 284 4.04 -5.05 -4.52
C GLU A 284 4.25 -5.79 -5.84
N THR A 285 3.50 -5.44 -6.89
CA THR A 285 3.67 -6.05 -8.23
C THR A 285 5.05 -5.78 -8.81
N THR A 286 5.58 -4.57 -8.61
CA THR A 286 6.94 -4.22 -9.02
C THR A 286 7.96 -5.12 -8.34
N PHE A 287 7.87 -5.29 -7.02
CA PHE A 287 8.77 -6.17 -6.28
C PHE A 287 8.64 -7.65 -6.70
N LEU A 288 7.41 -8.12 -6.91
CA LEU A 288 7.12 -9.48 -7.35
C LEU A 288 7.46 -9.74 -8.83
N GLY A 289 7.74 -8.70 -9.60
CA GLY A 289 7.94 -8.78 -11.03
C GLY A 289 6.70 -9.17 -11.82
N VAL A 290 5.54 -8.82 -11.30
CA VAL A 290 4.26 -9.06 -11.98
C VAL A 290 3.90 -7.83 -12.80
N PRO A 291 3.60 -7.95 -14.11
CA PRO A 291 3.12 -6.84 -14.91
C PRO A 291 1.89 -6.20 -14.28
N CYS A 292 1.87 -4.86 -14.26
CA CYS A 292 0.81 -4.09 -13.62
C CYS A 292 0.28 -3.01 -14.56
N LEU A 293 -1.03 -2.97 -14.77
CA LEU A 293 -1.71 -1.88 -15.47
C LEU A 293 -2.50 -1.04 -14.46
N THR A 294 -2.09 0.20 -14.29
CA THR A 294 -2.73 1.12 -13.34
C THR A 294 -3.78 1.98 -14.03
N VAL A 295 -5.03 1.83 -13.60
CA VAL A 295 -6.21 2.56 -14.09
C VAL A 295 -6.31 3.90 -13.37
N ARG A 296 -5.32 4.77 -13.61
CA ARG A 296 -5.20 6.12 -13.08
C ARG A 296 -4.45 7.01 -14.06
N GLU A 297 -4.75 8.32 -14.04
CA GLU A 297 -4.05 9.31 -14.85
C GLU A 297 -2.66 9.66 -14.30
N ASN A 298 -2.47 9.51 -13.00
CA ASN A 298 -1.22 9.80 -12.30
C ASN A 298 -0.88 8.73 -11.26
N THR A 299 0.32 8.79 -10.73
CA THR A 299 0.75 8.00 -9.56
C THR A 299 1.69 8.81 -8.69
N GLU A 300 1.61 8.61 -7.39
CA GLU A 300 2.57 9.10 -6.41
C GLU A 300 3.85 8.24 -6.33
N ARG A 301 3.94 7.19 -7.14
CA ARG A 301 5.03 6.20 -7.17
C ARG A 301 5.65 6.05 -8.57
N PRO A 302 6.23 7.13 -9.13
CA PRO A 302 6.77 7.11 -10.50
C PRO A 302 7.88 6.07 -10.67
N VAL A 303 8.62 5.76 -9.61
CA VAL A 303 9.67 4.72 -9.62
C VAL A 303 9.14 3.34 -10.04
N THR A 304 7.87 3.02 -9.78
CA THR A 304 7.24 1.76 -10.21
C THR A 304 7.04 1.69 -11.72
N ILE A 305 7.00 2.85 -12.40
CA ILE A 305 6.91 2.95 -13.86
C ILE A 305 8.31 2.94 -14.48
N THR A 306 9.19 3.78 -13.95
CA THR A 306 10.53 4.00 -14.56
C THR A 306 11.48 2.83 -14.32
N MET A 307 11.37 2.15 -13.19
CA MET A 307 12.23 1.04 -12.78
C MET A 307 11.44 -0.24 -12.48
N GLY A 308 10.11 -0.20 -12.54
CA GLY A 308 9.23 -1.29 -12.17
C GLY A 308 8.47 -1.92 -13.33
N THR A 309 7.41 -2.62 -12.99
CA THR A 309 6.55 -3.37 -13.91
C THR A 309 5.23 -2.64 -14.20
N ASN A 310 5.05 -1.44 -13.65
CA ASN A 310 3.81 -0.69 -13.71
C ASN A 310 3.72 0.18 -14.97
N GLN A 311 2.52 0.21 -15.57
CA GLN A 311 2.17 1.09 -16.68
C GLN A 311 0.86 1.81 -16.38
N LEU A 312 0.87 3.15 -16.49
CA LEU A 312 -0.36 3.93 -16.40
C LEU A 312 -1.17 3.83 -17.70
N VAL A 313 -2.40 3.39 -17.58
CA VAL A 313 -3.34 3.29 -18.71
C VAL A 313 -4.44 4.35 -18.63
N GLY A 314 -4.54 5.08 -17.52
CA GLY A 314 -5.61 6.03 -17.31
C GLY A 314 -6.97 5.34 -17.21
N ARG A 315 -8.01 6.06 -17.60
CA ARG A 315 -9.36 5.51 -17.81
C ARG A 315 -9.62 5.15 -19.27
N ASP A 316 -8.57 5.03 -20.08
CA ASP A 316 -8.64 4.65 -21.48
C ASP A 316 -8.69 3.13 -21.64
N LEU A 317 -9.88 2.61 -21.90
CA LEU A 317 -10.11 1.16 -22.06
C LEU A 317 -9.50 0.59 -23.35
N GLN A 318 -9.27 1.39 -24.38
CA GLN A 318 -8.57 0.95 -25.59
C GLN A 318 -7.08 0.76 -25.28
N LYS A 319 -6.48 1.71 -24.56
CA LYS A 319 -5.10 1.59 -24.06
C LYS A 319 -4.95 0.38 -23.12
N LEU A 320 -5.92 0.16 -22.22
CA LEU A 320 -5.96 -1.02 -21.34
C LEU A 320 -5.97 -2.31 -22.14
N ARG A 321 -6.90 -2.46 -23.13
CA ARG A 321 -6.99 -3.66 -23.99
C ARG A 321 -5.69 -3.93 -24.73
N LYS A 322 -5.11 -2.90 -25.35
CA LYS A 322 -3.87 -3.02 -26.12
C LYS A 322 -2.71 -3.47 -25.23
N ALA A 323 -2.52 -2.80 -24.09
CA ALA A 323 -1.44 -3.14 -23.15
C ALA A 323 -1.62 -4.54 -22.54
N ALA A 324 -2.85 -4.91 -22.16
CA ALA A 324 -3.14 -6.24 -21.66
C ALA A 324 -2.84 -7.33 -22.70
N ALA A 325 -3.29 -7.16 -23.95
CA ALA A 325 -3.05 -8.11 -25.03
C ALA A 325 -1.55 -8.30 -25.30
N GLU A 326 -0.76 -7.24 -25.28
CA GLU A 326 0.69 -7.28 -25.48
C GLU A 326 1.39 -8.04 -24.35
N ILE A 327 1.08 -7.73 -23.09
CA ILE A 327 1.64 -8.39 -21.91
C ILE A 327 1.27 -9.89 -21.91
N LEU A 328 -0.01 -10.21 -22.15
CA LEU A 328 -0.48 -11.59 -22.10
C LEU A 328 0.11 -12.43 -23.25
N ARG A 329 0.30 -11.84 -24.44
CA ARG A 329 0.99 -12.52 -25.53
C ARG A 329 2.42 -12.89 -25.14
N GLN A 330 3.18 -11.97 -24.55
CA GLN A 330 4.55 -12.22 -24.07
C GLN A 330 4.58 -13.30 -22.98
N GLU A 331 3.66 -13.25 -22.01
CA GLU A 331 3.58 -14.25 -20.94
C GLU A 331 3.23 -15.66 -21.47
N LEU A 332 2.40 -15.75 -22.51
CA LEU A 332 2.06 -17.03 -23.15
C LEU A 332 3.21 -17.60 -24.01
N GLU A 333 3.92 -16.73 -24.74
CA GLU A 333 5.07 -17.11 -25.57
C GLU A 333 6.27 -17.60 -24.70
N ASP A 334 6.51 -16.93 -23.57
CA ASP A 334 7.60 -17.25 -22.65
C ASP A 334 7.31 -18.47 -21.74
N GLY A 335 6.07 -18.91 -21.66
CA GLY A 335 5.60 -19.97 -20.76
C GLY A 335 5.44 -19.52 -19.29
N PRO A 336 4.77 -20.34 -18.45
CA PRO A 336 4.47 -19.96 -17.07
C PRO A 336 5.76 -19.72 -16.26
N LYS A 337 5.76 -18.68 -15.43
CA LYS A 337 6.93 -18.25 -14.61
C LYS A 337 7.54 -19.40 -13.78
N GLN A 338 6.74 -20.37 -13.35
CA GLN A 338 7.20 -21.57 -12.63
C GLN A 338 8.11 -22.48 -13.48
N ALA A 339 7.85 -22.63 -14.79
CA ALA A 339 8.69 -23.41 -15.69
C ALA A 339 10.04 -22.73 -16.01
N ARG A 340 10.13 -21.41 -15.82
CA ARG A 340 11.37 -20.65 -15.98
C ARG A 340 12.34 -20.86 -14.81
N THR A 341 11.82 -21.08 -13.59
CA THR A 341 12.63 -21.35 -12.38
C THR A 341 13.25 -22.75 -12.43
N GLU A 342 12.52 -23.75 -12.93
CA GLU A 342 13.00 -25.13 -13.05
C GLU A 342 14.09 -25.33 -14.14
N LYS A 343 14.05 -24.50 -15.21
CA LYS A 343 15.05 -24.54 -16.29
C LYS A 343 16.38 -23.87 -15.94
N ARG A 344 16.48 -23.12 -14.85
CA ARG A 344 17.68 -22.35 -14.44
C ARG A 344 18.41 -22.88 -13.21
N GLY A 345 18.33 -24.17 -12.91
CA GLY A 345 19.21 -24.83 -11.91
C GLY A 345 19.06 -24.26 -10.48
N THR A 346 19.02 -25.13 -9.55
CA THR A 346 18.99 -25.16 -8.09
C THR A 346 19.57 -23.98 -7.26
N GLU A 347 19.51 -22.74 -7.71
CA GLU A 347 19.72 -21.57 -6.87
C GLU A 347 18.39 -20.79 -6.75
N THR A 348 17.74 -20.98 -5.62
CA THR A 348 16.57 -20.21 -5.15
C THR A 348 16.95 -18.75 -4.83
N GLN A 349 17.52 -18.05 -5.78
CA GLN A 349 17.58 -16.61 -5.75
C GLN A 349 16.37 -16.08 -6.53
N HIS A 350 15.32 -15.74 -5.82
CA HIS A 350 14.29 -14.83 -6.30
C HIS A 350 14.99 -13.50 -6.64
N ARG A 351 15.49 -13.38 -7.88
CA ARG A 351 15.84 -12.07 -8.40
C ARG A 351 14.52 -11.33 -8.58
N PRO A 352 14.23 -10.25 -7.85
CA PRO A 352 13.19 -9.35 -8.25
C PRO A 352 13.56 -8.82 -9.63
N PRO A 353 12.67 -8.87 -10.62
CA PRO A 353 12.98 -8.42 -11.99
C PRO A 353 13.23 -6.91 -12.07
N CYS A 354 12.99 -6.17 -11.01
CA CYS A 354 13.26 -4.74 -10.89
C CYS A 354 14.04 -4.43 -9.63
N HIS A 355 15.21 -3.85 -9.79
CA HIS A 355 16.07 -3.43 -8.68
C HIS A 355 15.82 -1.96 -8.36
N ILE A 356 14.74 -1.67 -7.62
CA ILE A 356 14.62 -0.38 -6.97
C ILE A 356 15.55 -0.39 -5.75
N PRO A 357 16.49 0.56 -5.64
CA PRO A 357 17.44 0.59 -4.53
C PRO A 357 16.75 0.57 -3.17
N LEU A 358 17.26 -0.23 -2.24
CA LEU A 358 16.78 -0.38 -0.87
C LEU A 358 15.36 -1.01 -0.73
N TRP A 359 14.77 -1.53 -1.80
CA TRP A 359 13.56 -2.34 -1.71
C TRP A 359 13.96 -3.80 -1.48
N ASP A 360 14.57 -4.07 -0.32
CA ASP A 360 15.24 -5.32 0.03
C ASP A 360 14.67 -6.00 1.29
N GLY A 361 13.61 -5.43 1.87
CA GLY A 361 12.99 -5.96 3.08
C GLY A 361 13.64 -5.51 4.40
N HIS A 362 14.51 -4.48 4.37
CA HIS A 362 15.25 -3.96 5.52
C HIS A 362 15.05 -2.47 5.79
N ALA A 363 14.02 -1.86 5.25
CA ALA A 363 13.73 -0.43 5.45
C ALA A 363 13.45 -0.11 6.93
N ALA A 364 12.70 -0.95 7.60
CA ALA A 364 12.36 -0.77 9.02
C ALA A 364 13.60 -0.84 9.94
N GLU A 365 14.57 -1.67 9.62
CA GLU A 365 15.84 -1.76 10.37
C GLU A 365 16.63 -0.47 10.22
N ARG A 366 16.70 0.12 9.01
CA ARG A 366 17.34 1.42 8.74
C ARG A 366 16.64 2.54 9.48
N ILE A 367 15.30 2.55 9.50
CA ILE A 367 14.51 3.50 10.31
C ILE A 367 14.91 3.38 11.79
N ALA A 368 14.92 2.16 12.32
CA ALA A 368 15.28 1.93 13.74
C ALA A 368 16.69 2.44 14.07
N GLU A 369 17.68 2.21 13.20
CA GLU A 369 19.04 2.72 13.40
C GLU A 369 19.10 4.25 13.41
N ILE A 370 18.41 4.93 12.49
CA ILE A 370 18.39 6.40 12.41
C ILE A 370 17.72 6.99 13.65
N VAL A 371 16.59 6.42 14.05
CA VAL A 371 15.85 6.85 15.26
C VAL A 371 16.71 6.74 16.52
N LEU A 372 17.44 5.64 16.66
CA LEU A 372 18.30 5.42 17.83
C LEU A 372 19.52 6.36 17.88
N ARG A 373 20.11 6.71 16.74
CA ARG A 373 21.22 7.67 16.68
C ARG A 373 20.82 9.06 17.17
N ARG A 374 19.58 9.47 16.98
CA ARG A 374 19.05 10.75 17.48
C ARG A 374 18.90 10.77 19.01
N GLY A 375 18.68 9.62 19.63
CA GLY A 375 18.51 9.49 21.09
C GLY A 375 19.80 9.31 21.87
N THR A 376 20.96 9.29 21.21
CA THR A 376 22.27 9.26 21.86
C THR A 376 22.74 10.71 22.04
N PRO A 377 22.98 11.18 23.30
CA PRO A 377 23.42 12.54 23.56
C PRO A 377 24.82 12.81 22.99
#